data_5dd092f438089840d8d64d7878d64a3f
#
_entry.id   5dd092f438089840d8d64d7878d64a3f
#
_cell.length_a   1.000
_cell.length_b   1.000
_cell.length_c   1.000
_cell.angle_alpha   90.00
_cell.angle_beta   90.00
_cell.angle_gamma   90.00
#
_symmetry.space_group_name_H-M   'P 1'
#
loop_
_entity.id
_entity.type
_entity.pdbx_description
1 polymer ?
#
loop_
_entity_poly.entity_id
_entity_poly.type
_entity_poly.pdbx_seq_one_letter_code
_entity_poly.pdbx_strand_id
1 'polypeptide(L)'
;MKAKLKIKISLLLFVTLVLNIGLLNLSCKKTKEKVDELTEFDINYTTNLTVPSHTLATNVPVDFTTPDISTNSSNKFLENNTTRELVSEIKLTKYNISVATGNLDFLKSLSINIKSTSSETLIGTKTNIPAGVSETQLDLADVNIKSFIIEPSMKFRVTVTIDASTVNGQNLKMDQTVRVKAILSK
;
A
#
# COMPACT_ATOMS: atom_id res chain seq x y z
N MET A 1 51.75 -47.86 14.80
CA MET A 1 50.59 -47.80 13.87
C MET A 1 49.29 -47.29 14.49
N LYS A 2 49.00 -47.53 15.78
CA LYS A 2 47.70 -47.13 16.45
C LYS A 2 47.49 -45.64 16.64
N ALA A 3 48.54 -44.80 16.77
CA ALA A 3 48.40 -43.37 16.96
C ALA A 3 47.93 -42.60 15.71
N LYS A 4 48.43 -42.93 14.52
CA LYS A 4 48.06 -42.31 13.26
C LYS A 4 46.60 -42.59 12.83
N LEU A 5 46.03 -43.72 13.29
CA LEU A 5 44.61 -44.07 13.03
C LEU A 5 43.66 -43.25 13.90
N LYS A 6 44.00 -42.97 15.16
CA LYS A 6 43.16 -42.13 16.06
C LYS A 6 43.06 -40.68 15.57
N ILE A 7 44.15 -40.12 15.05
CA ILE A 7 44.16 -38.73 14.52
C ILE A 7 43.29 -38.63 13.27
N LYS A 8 43.30 -39.63 12.37
CA LYS A 8 42.43 -39.63 11.16
C LYS A 8 40.95 -39.74 11.51
N ILE A 9 40.57 -40.51 12.52
CA ILE A 9 39.19 -40.67 12.97
C ILE A 9 38.68 -39.39 13.63
N SER A 10 39.52 -38.71 14.46
CA SER A 10 39.17 -37.45 15.10
C SER A 10 38.99 -36.30 14.08
N LEU A 11 39.84 -36.25 13.04
CA LEU A 11 39.74 -35.25 11.98
C LEU A 11 38.46 -35.49 11.13
N LEU A 12 38.10 -36.74 10.84
CA LEU A 12 36.90 -37.08 10.09
C LEU A 12 35.63 -36.70 10.85
N LEU A 13 35.58 -36.92 12.16
CA LEU A 13 34.46 -36.54 13.03
C LEU A 13 34.30 -35.03 13.12
N PHE A 14 35.42 -34.27 13.14
CA PHE A 14 35.38 -32.82 13.18
C PHE A 14 34.83 -32.22 11.88
N VAL A 15 35.25 -32.77 10.72
CA VAL A 15 34.76 -32.33 9.40
C VAL A 15 33.27 -32.60 9.22
N THR A 16 32.76 -33.76 9.67
CA THR A 16 31.33 -34.08 9.62
C THR A 16 30.49 -33.19 10.54
N LEU A 17 31.02 -32.81 11.71
CA LEU A 17 30.35 -31.89 12.63
C LEU A 17 30.22 -30.47 12.04
N VAL A 18 31.30 -29.95 11.43
CA VAL A 18 31.29 -28.61 10.81
C VAL A 18 30.36 -28.59 9.59
N LEU A 19 30.30 -29.66 8.80
CA LEU A 19 29.41 -29.76 7.63
C LEU A 19 27.93 -29.73 8.05
N ASN A 20 27.54 -30.37 9.15
CA ASN A 20 26.18 -30.36 9.67
C ASN A 20 25.75 -28.99 10.18
N ILE A 21 26.65 -28.23 10.84
CA ILE A 21 26.35 -26.87 11.33
C ILE A 21 26.13 -25.90 10.16
N GLY A 22 26.88 -26.07 9.05
CA GLY A 22 26.71 -25.25 7.83
C GLY A 22 25.35 -25.47 7.15
N LEU A 23 24.82 -26.70 7.13
CA LEU A 23 23.53 -27.01 6.52
C LEU A 23 22.33 -26.49 7.33
N LEU A 24 22.45 -26.41 8.64
CA LEU A 24 21.38 -25.87 9.52
C LEU A 24 21.18 -24.36 9.34
N ASN A 25 22.24 -23.60 9.07
CA ASN A 25 22.14 -22.16 8.83
C ASN A 25 21.52 -21.80 7.47
N LEU A 26 21.69 -22.64 6.45
CA LEU A 26 21.05 -22.45 5.14
C LEU A 26 19.54 -22.74 5.16
N SER A 27 19.11 -23.69 6.01
CA SER A 27 17.71 -24.04 6.17
C SER A 27 16.89 -22.92 6.85
N CYS A 28 17.46 -22.24 7.85
CA CYS A 28 16.79 -21.13 8.56
C CYS A 28 16.53 -19.93 7.66
N LYS A 29 17.45 -19.56 6.75
CA LYS A 29 17.26 -18.43 5.83
C LYS A 29 16.13 -18.68 4.83
N LYS A 30 16.10 -19.86 4.21
CA LYS A 30 15.04 -20.24 3.24
C LYS A 30 13.65 -20.29 3.86
N THR A 31 13.55 -20.73 5.11
CA THR A 31 12.26 -20.78 5.82
C THR A 31 11.76 -19.38 6.15
N LYS A 32 12.66 -18.46 6.50
CA LYS A 32 12.29 -17.08 6.82
C LYS A 32 11.82 -16.32 5.57
N GLU A 33 12.52 -16.44 4.45
CA GLU A 33 12.12 -15.84 3.17
C GLU A 33 10.76 -16.37 2.70
N LYS A 34 10.48 -17.67 2.83
CA LYS A 34 9.17 -18.23 2.47
C LYS A 34 8.03 -17.78 3.38
N VAL A 35 8.30 -17.57 4.65
CA VAL A 35 7.28 -17.04 5.59
C VAL A 35 6.95 -15.59 5.27
N ASP A 36 7.96 -14.77 4.94
CA ASP A 36 7.76 -13.36 4.57
C ASP A 36 6.96 -13.22 3.26
N GLU A 37 7.18 -14.07 2.25
CA GLU A 37 6.41 -14.09 1.00
C GLU A 37 4.93 -14.48 1.19
N LEU A 38 4.62 -15.32 2.16
CA LEU A 38 3.26 -15.78 2.44
C LEU A 38 2.43 -14.80 3.29
N THR A 39 3.05 -13.77 3.85
CA THR A 39 2.42 -12.84 4.78
C THR A 39 2.09 -11.48 4.17
N GLU A 40 2.50 -11.20 2.93
CA GLU A 40 2.24 -9.92 2.27
C GLU A 40 1.57 -10.09 0.91
N PHE A 41 0.54 -9.29 0.64
CA PHE A 41 -0.12 -9.22 -0.67
C PHE A 41 -0.70 -7.83 -0.90
N ASP A 42 -0.96 -7.50 -2.17
CA ASP A 42 -1.50 -6.21 -2.56
C ASP A 42 -2.98 -6.31 -2.93
N ILE A 43 -3.77 -5.31 -2.54
CA ILE A 43 -5.14 -5.10 -2.98
C ILE A 43 -5.20 -3.79 -3.75
N ASN A 44 -5.81 -3.82 -4.94
CA ASN A 44 -6.00 -2.65 -5.77
C ASN A 44 -7.44 -2.16 -5.69
N TYR A 45 -7.59 -0.84 -5.59
CA TYR A 45 -8.87 -0.14 -5.68
C TYR A 45 -8.82 0.91 -6.78
N THR A 46 -9.96 1.16 -7.40
CA THR A 46 -10.14 2.26 -8.34
C THR A 46 -11.42 2.98 -7.99
N THR A 47 -11.38 4.31 -7.96
CA THR A 47 -12.57 5.14 -7.81
C THR A 47 -12.47 6.37 -8.68
N ASN A 48 -13.61 7.01 -8.92
CA ASN A 48 -13.67 8.27 -9.65
C ASN A 48 -14.21 9.37 -8.75
N LEU A 49 -13.68 10.57 -8.94
CA LEU A 49 -14.19 11.78 -8.32
C LEU A 49 -14.54 12.78 -9.42
N THR A 50 -15.78 13.23 -9.43
CA THR A 50 -16.20 14.30 -10.33
C THR A 50 -16.01 15.64 -9.64
N VAL A 51 -15.16 16.49 -10.22
CA VAL A 51 -15.06 17.92 -9.90
C VAL A 51 -16.04 18.64 -10.82
N PRO A 52 -17.14 19.19 -10.30
CA PRO A 52 -18.17 19.78 -11.15
C PRO A 52 -17.66 21.04 -11.86
N SER A 53 -18.31 21.37 -12.99
CA SER A 53 -18.03 22.59 -13.72
C SER A 53 -18.58 23.79 -12.94
N HIS A 54 -17.72 24.63 -12.43
CA HIS A 54 -18.07 25.91 -11.79
C HIS A 54 -16.84 26.81 -11.63
N THR A 55 -17.11 28.05 -11.31
CA THR A 55 -16.04 29.00 -10.95
C THR A 55 -15.68 28.80 -9.48
N LEU A 56 -14.44 28.44 -9.23
CA LEU A 56 -13.89 28.32 -7.88
C LEU A 56 -12.94 29.47 -7.59
N ALA A 57 -12.86 29.87 -6.34
CA ALA A 57 -11.84 30.84 -5.91
C ALA A 57 -10.45 30.20 -6.05
N THR A 58 -9.55 30.86 -6.76
CA THR A 58 -8.17 30.42 -6.90
C THR A 58 -7.44 30.45 -5.56
N ASN A 59 -6.57 29.47 -5.35
CA ASN A 59 -5.77 29.32 -4.13
C ASN A 59 -6.58 29.10 -2.83
N VAL A 60 -7.87 28.79 -2.93
CA VAL A 60 -8.71 28.41 -1.80
C VAL A 60 -8.90 26.90 -1.81
N PRO A 61 -8.61 26.18 -0.71
CA PRO A 61 -8.89 24.75 -0.61
C PRO A 61 -10.39 24.45 -0.70
N VAL A 62 -10.77 23.46 -1.49
CA VAL A 62 -12.14 22.98 -1.65
C VAL A 62 -12.18 21.49 -1.42
N ASP A 63 -13.14 21.02 -0.63
CA ASP A 63 -13.31 19.62 -0.29
C ASP A 63 -14.33 18.91 -1.20
N PHE A 64 -13.94 17.77 -1.70
CA PHE A 64 -14.81 16.82 -2.39
C PHE A 64 -14.79 15.48 -1.66
N THR A 65 -15.86 14.73 -1.76
CA THR A 65 -15.94 13.39 -1.18
C THR A 65 -16.33 12.40 -2.26
N THR A 66 -15.62 11.27 -2.31
CA THR A 66 -15.97 10.18 -3.23
C THR A 66 -17.27 9.51 -2.82
N PRO A 67 -17.94 8.83 -3.73
CA PRO A 67 -18.93 7.82 -3.36
C PRO A 67 -18.35 6.76 -2.42
N ASP A 68 -19.22 5.94 -1.82
CA ASP A 68 -18.80 4.76 -1.07
C ASP A 68 -18.06 3.78 -1.98
N ILE A 69 -16.90 3.34 -1.52
CA ILE A 69 -16.04 2.38 -2.20
C ILE A 69 -16.13 1.09 -1.41
N SER A 70 -16.67 0.02 -2.00
CA SER A 70 -16.65 -1.29 -1.38
C SER A 70 -15.22 -1.77 -1.22
N THR A 71 -14.82 -2.14 -0.01
CA THR A 71 -13.49 -2.67 0.25
C THR A 71 -13.35 -4.11 -0.24
N ASN A 72 -14.46 -4.87 -0.24
CA ASN A 72 -14.49 -6.31 -0.54
C ASN A 72 -13.37 -7.08 0.19
N SER A 73 -12.91 -6.55 1.32
CA SER A 73 -11.71 -6.99 2.02
C SER A 73 -11.80 -8.44 2.50
N SER A 74 -12.97 -8.87 2.99
CA SER A 74 -13.16 -10.25 3.45
C SER A 74 -12.89 -11.27 2.34
N ASN A 75 -13.40 -11.04 1.12
CA ASN A 75 -13.13 -11.92 -0.01
C ASN A 75 -11.66 -11.87 -0.41
N LYS A 76 -11.06 -10.66 -0.44
CA LYS A 76 -9.64 -10.48 -0.75
C LYS A 76 -8.73 -11.18 0.24
N PHE A 77 -9.08 -11.19 1.52
CA PHE A 77 -8.33 -11.93 2.54
C PHE A 77 -8.46 -13.43 2.33
N LEU A 78 -9.68 -13.95 2.06
CA LEU A 78 -9.90 -15.37 1.78
C LEU A 78 -9.15 -15.85 0.51
N GLU A 79 -9.15 -15.06 -0.56
CA GLU A 79 -8.37 -15.33 -1.79
C GLU A 79 -6.86 -15.46 -1.51
N ASN A 80 -6.37 -14.84 -0.44
CA ASN A 80 -4.98 -14.88 -0.01
C ASN A 80 -4.74 -15.76 1.24
N ASN A 81 -5.65 -16.72 1.51
CA ASN A 81 -5.55 -17.67 2.62
C ASN A 81 -5.36 -17.02 3.99
N THR A 82 -6.00 -15.87 4.22
CA THR A 82 -5.98 -15.16 5.48
C THR A 82 -7.37 -14.66 5.87
N THR A 83 -7.49 -14.13 7.07
CA THR A 83 -8.73 -13.54 7.59
C THR A 83 -8.46 -12.16 8.19
N ARG A 84 -9.52 -11.41 8.45
CA ARG A 84 -9.47 -10.08 9.08
C ARG A 84 -8.65 -10.06 10.38
N GLU A 85 -8.78 -11.12 11.18
CA GLU A 85 -8.12 -11.25 12.49
C GLU A 85 -6.62 -11.46 12.35
N LEU A 86 -6.20 -12.15 11.30
CA LEU A 86 -4.80 -12.46 11.01
C LEU A 86 -4.03 -11.30 10.37
N VAL A 87 -4.74 -10.29 9.86
CA VAL A 87 -4.11 -9.09 9.32
C VAL A 87 -3.53 -8.23 10.44
N SER A 88 -2.23 -7.94 10.38
CA SER A 88 -1.54 -7.08 11.35
C SER A 88 -1.50 -5.62 10.92
N GLU A 89 -1.25 -5.35 9.64
CA GLU A 89 -1.06 -4.01 9.10
C GLU A 89 -1.60 -3.93 7.68
N ILE A 90 -2.14 -2.75 7.32
CA ILE A 90 -2.44 -2.39 5.93
C ILE A 90 -1.90 -0.99 5.69
N LYS A 91 -1.03 -0.84 4.69
CA LYS A 91 -0.45 0.43 4.28
C LYS A 91 -0.72 0.71 2.81
N LEU A 92 -0.92 1.98 2.50
CA LEU A 92 -0.96 2.44 1.12
C LEU A 92 0.46 2.41 0.54
N THR A 93 0.64 1.78 -0.62
CA THR A 93 1.93 1.70 -1.32
C THR A 93 1.95 2.48 -2.62
N LYS A 94 0.77 2.77 -3.17
CA LYS A 94 0.61 3.59 -4.38
C LYS A 94 -0.71 4.33 -4.34
N TYR A 95 -0.70 5.57 -4.78
CA TYR A 95 -1.91 6.35 -5.06
C TYR A 95 -1.67 7.22 -6.28
N ASN A 96 -2.31 6.90 -7.37
CA ASN A 96 -2.20 7.62 -8.64
C ASN A 96 -3.50 8.36 -8.95
N ILE A 97 -3.40 9.58 -9.42
CA ILE A 97 -4.52 10.40 -9.86
C ILE A 97 -4.30 10.75 -11.32
N SER A 98 -5.33 10.53 -12.14
CA SER A 98 -5.27 10.80 -13.57
C SER A 98 -6.58 11.39 -14.09
N VAL A 99 -6.50 12.04 -15.25
CA VAL A 99 -7.65 12.46 -16.05
C VAL A 99 -7.65 11.71 -17.38
N ALA A 100 -8.84 11.35 -17.87
CA ALA A 100 -8.96 10.63 -19.15
C ALA A 100 -8.66 11.54 -20.35
N THR A 101 -8.94 12.84 -20.23
CA THR A 101 -8.74 13.83 -21.28
C THR A 101 -8.20 15.12 -20.66
N GLY A 102 -7.28 15.79 -21.36
CA GLY A 102 -6.64 17.00 -20.89
C GLY A 102 -5.47 16.71 -19.93
N ASN A 103 -5.26 17.61 -19.01
CA ASN A 103 -4.17 17.58 -18.04
C ASN A 103 -4.64 18.02 -16.65
N LEU A 104 -3.74 17.94 -15.67
CA LEU A 104 -3.97 18.31 -14.27
C LEU A 104 -3.60 19.77 -13.97
N ASP A 105 -3.41 20.63 -14.96
CA ASP A 105 -2.95 22.02 -14.80
C ASP A 105 -3.87 22.91 -13.95
N PHE A 106 -5.13 22.51 -13.79
CA PHE A 106 -6.06 23.19 -12.90
C PHE A 106 -5.80 22.90 -11.41
N LEU A 107 -4.97 21.91 -11.07
CA LEU A 107 -4.65 21.51 -9.69
C LEU A 107 -3.31 22.11 -9.26
N LYS A 108 -3.31 22.92 -8.22
CA LYS A 108 -2.10 23.40 -7.56
C LYS A 108 -1.60 22.41 -6.51
N SER A 109 -2.51 21.88 -5.72
CA SER A 109 -2.18 20.88 -4.69
C SER A 109 -3.39 20.00 -4.38
N LEU A 110 -3.08 18.83 -3.82
CA LEU A 110 -4.03 17.84 -3.37
C LEU A 110 -3.67 17.36 -1.96
N SER A 111 -4.69 17.10 -1.17
CA SER A 111 -4.58 16.38 0.11
C SER A 111 -5.71 15.35 0.18
N ILE A 112 -5.39 14.10 0.52
CA ILE A 112 -6.38 13.02 0.55
C ILE A 112 -6.40 12.37 1.91
N ASN A 113 -7.61 12.31 2.48
CA ASN A 113 -7.91 11.61 3.69
C ASN A 113 -8.78 10.40 3.37
N ILE A 114 -8.47 9.24 3.97
CA ILE A 114 -9.39 8.11 4.03
C ILE A 114 -10.37 8.32 5.18
N LYS A 115 -11.64 8.00 4.94
CA LYS A 115 -12.72 8.26 5.89
C LYS A 115 -13.59 7.03 6.06
N SER A 116 -13.94 6.72 7.31
CA SER A 116 -15.01 5.79 7.71
C SER A 116 -16.13 6.58 8.41
N THR A 117 -17.08 5.87 8.99
CA THR A 117 -18.16 6.50 9.78
C THR A 117 -17.66 7.23 11.03
N SER A 118 -16.57 6.77 11.63
CA SER A 118 -16.09 7.22 12.94
C SER A 118 -14.69 7.84 12.94
N SER A 119 -13.95 7.72 11.85
CA SER A 119 -12.55 8.16 11.80
C SER A 119 -12.17 8.69 10.44
N GLU A 120 -11.13 9.52 10.43
CA GLU A 120 -10.53 10.09 9.24
C GLU A 120 -9.02 10.21 9.43
N THR A 121 -8.25 9.92 8.40
CA THR A 121 -6.78 9.94 8.45
C THR A 121 -6.20 10.41 7.13
N LEU A 122 -5.23 11.32 7.19
CA LEU A 122 -4.46 11.76 6.03
C LEU A 122 -3.64 10.59 5.49
N ILE A 123 -3.76 10.29 4.19
CA ILE A 123 -3.04 9.20 3.53
C ILE A 123 -2.03 9.68 2.48
N GLY A 124 -2.12 10.92 2.05
CA GLY A 124 -1.15 11.48 1.12
C GLY A 124 -1.47 12.90 0.69
N THR A 125 -0.45 13.55 0.16
CA THR A 125 -0.53 14.91 -0.37
C THR A 125 0.20 15.00 -1.71
N LYS A 126 -0.10 16.03 -2.49
CA LYS A 126 0.70 16.40 -3.66
C LYS A 126 0.70 17.90 -3.80
N THR A 127 1.90 18.47 -3.85
CA THR A 127 2.15 19.87 -4.17
C THR A 127 3.00 19.96 -5.44
N ASN A 128 3.01 21.09 -6.07
CA ASN A 128 3.85 21.34 -7.27
C ASN A 128 3.61 20.29 -8.37
N ILE A 129 2.36 20.12 -8.79
CA ILE A 129 2.01 19.26 -9.92
C ILE A 129 2.62 19.87 -11.19
N PRO A 130 3.45 19.12 -11.95
CA PRO A 130 4.04 19.66 -13.18
C PRO A 130 2.97 20.03 -14.21
N ALA A 131 3.18 21.11 -14.95
CA ALA A 131 2.28 21.50 -16.04
C ALA A 131 2.29 20.46 -17.18
N GLY A 132 1.13 20.28 -17.81
CA GLY A 132 0.95 19.41 -18.97
C GLY A 132 0.84 17.93 -18.66
N VAL A 133 0.90 17.49 -17.37
CA VAL A 133 0.76 16.07 -17.02
C VAL A 133 -0.70 15.68 -16.92
N SER A 134 -1.04 14.48 -17.42
CA SER A 134 -2.38 13.87 -17.27
C SER A 134 -2.50 12.98 -16.05
N GLU A 135 -1.39 12.70 -15.36
CA GLU A 135 -1.37 11.89 -14.14
C GLU A 135 -0.31 12.38 -13.15
N THR A 136 -0.54 12.09 -11.88
CA THR A 136 0.43 12.36 -10.80
C THR A 136 0.28 11.33 -9.69
N GLN A 137 1.39 11.06 -9.00
CA GLN A 137 1.42 10.18 -7.84
C GLN A 137 1.51 11.01 -6.56
N LEU A 138 0.76 10.63 -5.52
CA LEU A 138 0.82 11.28 -4.21
C LEU A 138 2.11 10.94 -3.47
N ASP A 139 2.54 11.88 -2.65
CA ASP A 139 3.52 11.67 -1.60
C ASP A 139 2.77 11.08 -0.40
N LEU A 140 3.00 9.79 -0.13
CA LEU A 140 2.19 9.00 0.79
C LEU A 140 2.59 9.24 2.25
N ALA A 141 1.59 9.27 3.13
CA ALA A 141 1.82 9.20 4.57
C ALA A 141 2.05 7.75 5.00
N ASP A 142 3.04 7.53 5.87
CA ASP A 142 3.32 6.20 6.45
C ASP A 142 2.37 5.90 7.61
N VAL A 143 1.12 5.56 7.28
CA VAL A 143 0.06 5.29 8.25
C VAL A 143 -0.55 3.91 8.05
N ASN A 144 -0.92 3.25 9.15
CA ASN A 144 -1.68 2.01 9.10
C ASN A 144 -3.16 2.31 8.93
N ILE A 145 -3.72 1.91 7.77
CA ILE A 145 -5.11 2.14 7.39
C ILE A 145 -6.00 0.89 7.56
N LYS A 146 -5.54 -0.12 8.32
CA LYS A 146 -6.27 -1.37 8.53
C LYS A 146 -7.71 -1.11 8.96
N SER A 147 -7.95 -0.21 9.92
CA SER A 147 -9.27 0.10 10.46
C SER A 147 -10.29 0.55 9.39
N PHE A 148 -9.83 1.13 8.30
CA PHE A 148 -10.69 1.56 7.19
C PHE A 148 -10.93 0.44 6.18
N ILE A 149 -9.88 -0.34 5.86
CA ILE A 149 -9.97 -1.38 4.83
C ILE A 149 -10.78 -2.59 5.31
N ILE A 150 -10.78 -2.89 6.61
CA ILE A 150 -11.58 -3.98 7.17
C ILE A 150 -13.09 -3.65 7.28
N GLU A 151 -13.49 -2.39 7.10
CA GLU A 151 -14.91 -2.00 7.02
C GLU A 151 -15.51 -2.42 5.66
N PRO A 152 -16.82 -2.58 5.54
CA PRO A 152 -17.47 -2.95 4.26
C PRO A 152 -17.27 -1.91 3.17
N SER A 153 -17.16 -0.64 3.53
CA SER A 153 -16.91 0.47 2.60
C SER A 153 -16.03 1.55 3.24
N MET A 154 -15.38 2.32 2.39
CA MET A 154 -14.59 3.50 2.72
C MET A 154 -14.93 4.65 1.77
N LYS A 155 -14.53 5.86 2.13
CA LYS A 155 -14.59 7.07 1.28
C LYS A 155 -13.26 7.78 1.30
N PHE A 156 -13.02 8.63 0.31
CA PHE A 156 -11.94 9.61 0.37
C PHE A 156 -12.53 11.02 0.44
N ARG A 157 -12.01 11.83 1.36
CA ARG A 157 -12.13 13.28 1.29
C ARG A 157 -10.91 13.81 0.57
N VAL A 158 -11.14 14.49 -0.54
CA VAL A 158 -10.12 15.05 -1.42
C VAL A 158 -10.19 16.55 -1.30
N THR A 159 -9.22 17.16 -0.66
CA THR A 159 -9.07 18.62 -0.60
C THR A 159 -8.18 19.04 -1.75
N VAL A 160 -8.70 19.88 -2.64
CA VAL A 160 -7.97 20.42 -3.78
C VAL A 160 -7.76 21.91 -3.60
N THR A 161 -6.58 22.40 -3.97
CA THR A 161 -6.35 23.84 -4.23
C THR A 161 -6.24 24.03 -5.72
N ILE A 162 -7.06 24.90 -6.27
CA ILE A 162 -7.19 25.13 -7.71
C ILE A 162 -6.42 26.39 -8.10
N ASP A 163 -5.69 26.30 -9.21
CA ASP A 163 -4.95 27.45 -9.78
C ASP A 163 -5.79 28.22 -10.81
N ALA A 164 -6.69 27.54 -11.51
CA ALA A 164 -7.59 28.13 -12.49
C ALA A 164 -8.90 28.58 -11.84
N SER A 165 -9.38 29.79 -12.17
CA SER A 165 -10.65 30.30 -11.66
C SER A 165 -11.89 29.59 -12.21
N THR A 166 -11.75 28.86 -13.32
CA THR A 166 -12.83 28.09 -13.95
C THR A 166 -12.38 26.67 -14.21
N VAL A 167 -13.16 25.71 -13.73
CA VAL A 167 -12.96 24.28 -13.96
C VAL A 167 -14.08 23.77 -14.86
N ASN A 168 -13.73 23.24 -16.03
CA ASN A 168 -14.67 22.55 -16.91
C ASN A 168 -14.81 21.11 -16.41
N GLY A 169 -15.86 20.80 -15.70
CA GLY A 169 -16.14 19.50 -15.08
C GLY A 169 -15.14 18.39 -15.39
N GLN A 170 -14.36 17.97 -14.40
CA GLN A 170 -13.29 16.99 -14.57
C GLN A 170 -13.62 15.71 -13.82
N ASN A 171 -13.34 14.56 -14.46
CA ASN A 171 -13.39 13.27 -13.80
C ASN A 171 -11.97 12.81 -13.47
N LEU A 172 -11.65 12.82 -12.19
CA LEU A 172 -10.40 12.29 -11.67
C LEU A 172 -10.57 10.79 -11.45
N LYS A 173 -9.74 9.98 -12.10
CA LYS A 173 -9.58 8.56 -11.78
C LYS A 173 -8.51 8.44 -10.71
N MET A 174 -8.80 7.69 -9.66
CA MET A 174 -7.91 7.48 -8.52
C MET A 174 -7.67 5.98 -8.37
N ASP A 175 -6.44 5.55 -8.65
CA ASP A 175 -5.99 4.16 -8.53
C ASP A 175 -5.12 4.01 -7.27
N GLN A 176 -5.48 3.08 -6.39
CA GLN A 176 -4.78 2.84 -5.13
C GLN A 176 -4.31 1.40 -5.05
N THR A 177 -3.11 1.21 -4.49
CA THR A 177 -2.61 -0.10 -4.09
C THR A 177 -2.32 -0.07 -2.60
N VAL A 178 -2.90 -0.99 -1.86
CA VAL A 178 -2.60 -1.20 -0.44
C VAL A 178 -1.90 -2.53 -0.26
N ARG A 179 -0.86 -2.54 0.56
CA ARG A 179 -0.16 -3.75 0.99
C ARG A 179 -0.71 -4.23 2.31
N VAL A 180 -1.12 -5.48 2.33
CA VAL A 180 -1.61 -6.19 3.50
C VAL A 180 -0.49 -7.05 4.06
N LYS A 181 -0.23 -6.95 5.37
CA LYS A 181 0.60 -7.88 6.13
C LYS A 181 -0.28 -8.72 7.03
N ALA A 182 -0.17 -10.03 6.92
CA ALA A 182 -0.90 -10.96 7.76
C ALA A 182 0.05 -11.70 8.70
N ILE A 183 -0.43 -11.99 9.91
CA ILE A 183 0.25 -12.87 10.87
C ILE A 183 -0.16 -14.30 10.50
N LEU A 184 0.81 -15.19 10.32
CA LEU A 184 0.52 -16.61 10.18
C LEU A 184 -0.02 -17.15 11.51
N SER A 185 -1.14 -17.85 11.49
CA SER A 185 -1.57 -18.58 12.68
C SER A 185 -0.54 -19.67 12.98
N LYS A 186 -0.09 -19.67 14.25
CA LYS A 186 0.77 -20.74 14.79
C LYS A 186 -0.03 -22.03 14.91
#